data_1add09e0150403ea2f11ddeb528a501c
#
_entry.id   1add09e0150403ea2f11ddeb528a501c
#
_cell.length_a   1.000
_cell.length_b   1.000
_cell.length_c   1.000
_cell.angle_alpha   90.00
_cell.angle_beta   90.00
_cell.angle_gamma   90.00
#
_symmetry.space_group_name_H-M   'P 1'
#
loop_
_entity.id
_entity.type
_entity.pdbx_description
1 polymer ?
#
loop_
_entity_poly.entity_id
_entity_poly.type
_entity_poly.pdbx_seq_one_letter_code
_entity_poly.pdbx_strand_id
1 'polypeptide(L)'
;MNNRKRKKLAERLVAAAALAGVAQVTALLRAGAHPAAADADGTTPLYAASVHGDADSVRVLLAAGAPPDAESGHGAEGTPLCAAACWGHAAAVRELLAHGADPQLREDHGTGLAPLDWALAGPHPETAALLRAAGAVPTRAPADPASAL
;
A
#
# COMPACT_ATOMS: atom_id res chain seq x y z
N MET A 1 17.86 -6.25 -21.32
CA MET A 1 16.65 -7.09 -21.10
C MET A 1 15.54 -6.58 -22.02
N ASN A 2 14.91 -7.47 -22.80
CA ASN A 2 13.86 -7.05 -23.72
C ASN A 2 12.53 -6.77 -23.01
N ASN A 3 11.63 -6.07 -23.67
CA ASN A 3 10.35 -5.63 -23.09
C ASN A 3 9.45 -6.81 -22.62
N ARG A 4 9.46 -7.91 -23.37
CA ARG A 4 8.70 -9.12 -23.03
C ARG A 4 9.15 -9.73 -21.69
N LYS A 5 10.47 -9.78 -21.46
CA LYS A 5 11.04 -10.29 -20.20
C LYS A 5 10.70 -9.36 -19.02
N ARG A 6 10.78 -8.04 -19.25
CA ARG A 6 10.40 -7.04 -18.21
C ARG A 6 8.94 -7.20 -17.80
N LYS A 7 8.02 -7.28 -18.77
CA LYS A 7 6.59 -7.47 -18.52
C LYS A 7 6.33 -8.75 -17.72
N LYS A 8 6.93 -9.87 -18.13
CA LYS A 8 6.78 -11.15 -17.40
C LYS A 8 7.32 -11.09 -15.98
N LEU A 9 8.43 -10.38 -15.75
CA LEU A 9 8.97 -10.19 -14.40
C LEU A 9 8.04 -9.32 -13.54
N ALA A 10 7.45 -8.27 -14.09
CA ALA A 10 6.48 -7.44 -13.40
C ALA A 10 5.25 -8.24 -12.95
N GLU A 11 4.64 -8.99 -13.85
CA GLU A 11 3.50 -9.87 -13.55
C GLU A 11 3.83 -10.87 -12.43
N ARG A 12 5.01 -11.48 -12.49
CA ARG A 12 5.46 -12.43 -11.46
C ARG A 12 5.74 -11.75 -10.13
N LEU A 13 6.29 -10.53 -10.14
CA LEU A 13 6.58 -9.79 -8.91
C LEU A 13 5.29 -9.37 -8.19
N VAL A 14 4.29 -8.89 -8.92
CA VAL A 14 2.96 -8.57 -8.35
C VAL A 14 2.31 -9.82 -7.75
N ALA A 15 2.31 -10.93 -8.49
CA ALA A 15 1.77 -12.20 -8.00
C ALA A 15 2.52 -12.72 -6.77
N ALA A 16 3.84 -12.58 -6.72
CA ALA A 16 4.64 -12.98 -5.56
C ALA A 16 4.35 -12.09 -4.34
N ALA A 17 4.21 -10.79 -4.54
CA ALA A 17 3.85 -9.84 -3.48
C ALA A 17 2.46 -10.12 -2.90
N ALA A 18 1.53 -10.58 -3.73
CA ALA A 18 0.18 -10.94 -3.29
C ALA A 18 0.12 -12.30 -2.56
N LEU A 19 0.84 -13.32 -3.03
CA LEU A 19 0.53 -14.70 -2.66
C LEU A 19 1.73 -15.57 -2.22
N ALA A 20 2.95 -15.21 -2.61
CA ALA A 20 4.10 -16.09 -2.45
C ALA A 20 5.10 -15.68 -1.35
N GLY A 21 4.99 -14.42 -0.88
CA GLY A 21 5.78 -13.90 0.22
C GLY A 21 7.19 -13.44 -0.13
N VAL A 22 7.88 -12.95 0.89
CA VAL A 22 9.14 -12.20 0.78
C VAL A 22 10.28 -12.95 0.09
N ALA A 23 10.37 -14.26 0.25
CA ALA A 23 11.44 -15.06 -0.38
C ALA A 23 11.35 -14.99 -1.91
N GLN A 24 10.15 -15.14 -2.46
CA GLN A 24 9.92 -15.07 -3.90
C GLN A 24 10.05 -13.65 -4.43
N VAL A 25 9.55 -12.66 -3.68
CA VAL A 25 9.74 -11.23 -4.00
C VAL A 25 11.23 -10.91 -4.11
N THR A 26 12.02 -11.30 -3.11
CA THR A 26 13.47 -11.09 -3.10
C THR A 26 14.18 -11.77 -4.27
N ALA A 27 13.80 -13.01 -4.59
CA ALA A 27 14.37 -13.74 -5.72
C ALA A 27 14.09 -13.04 -7.06
N LEU A 28 12.87 -12.53 -7.26
CA LEU A 28 12.51 -11.81 -8.47
C LEU A 28 13.21 -10.46 -8.62
N LEU A 29 13.36 -9.71 -7.51
CA LEU A 29 14.13 -8.47 -7.50
C LEU A 29 15.61 -8.73 -7.87
N ARG A 30 16.22 -9.79 -7.33
CA ARG A 30 17.58 -10.22 -7.71
C ARG A 30 17.68 -10.65 -9.18
N ALA A 31 16.61 -11.20 -9.75
CA ALA A 31 16.53 -11.56 -11.17
C ALA A 31 16.31 -10.35 -12.10
N GLY A 32 16.24 -9.14 -11.55
CA GLY A 32 16.11 -7.89 -12.29
C GLY A 32 14.68 -7.40 -12.49
N ALA A 33 13.71 -7.89 -11.70
CA ALA A 33 12.38 -7.28 -11.67
C ALA A 33 12.46 -5.87 -11.10
N HIS A 34 11.80 -4.92 -11.74
CA HIS A 34 11.77 -3.54 -11.25
C HIS A 34 10.74 -3.42 -10.11
N PRO A 35 11.10 -2.87 -8.92
CA PRO A 35 10.23 -2.88 -7.76
C PRO A 35 8.93 -2.10 -7.93
N ALA A 36 8.89 -1.13 -8.85
CA ALA A 36 7.70 -0.32 -9.14
C ALA A 36 6.95 -0.76 -10.41
N ALA A 37 7.37 -1.84 -11.07
CA ALA A 37 6.74 -2.26 -12.32
C ALA A 37 5.38 -2.90 -12.05
N ALA A 38 4.33 -2.27 -12.55
CA ALA A 38 2.97 -2.79 -12.49
C ALA A 38 2.73 -3.96 -13.45
N ASP A 39 1.75 -4.78 -13.14
CA ASP A 39 1.24 -5.83 -14.03
C ASP A 39 0.33 -5.26 -15.15
N ALA A 40 -0.38 -6.13 -15.86
CA ALA A 40 -1.24 -5.73 -16.98
C ALA A 40 -2.45 -4.89 -16.53
N ASP A 41 -2.89 -5.05 -15.29
CA ASP A 41 -4.02 -4.31 -14.71
C ASP A 41 -3.57 -2.99 -14.05
N GLY A 42 -2.27 -2.72 -14.06
CA GLY A 42 -1.69 -1.56 -13.42
C GLY A 42 -1.43 -1.72 -11.92
N THR A 43 -1.64 -2.92 -11.39
CA THR A 43 -1.38 -3.22 -9.97
C THR A 43 0.12 -3.21 -9.69
N THR A 44 0.54 -2.46 -8.68
CA THR A 44 1.95 -2.40 -8.26
C THR A 44 2.27 -3.49 -7.24
N PRO A 45 3.53 -3.98 -7.20
CA PRO A 45 3.94 -4.96 -6.19
C PRO A 45 3.74 -4.48 -4.75
N LEU A 46 4.03 -3.20 -4.49
CA LEU A 46 3.89 -2.63 -3.15
C LEU A 46 2.42 -2.57 -2.69
N TYR A 47 1.51 -2.20 -3.59
CA TYR A 47 0.07 -2.24 -3.30
C TYR A 47 -0.40 -3.67 -2.99
N ALA A 48 -0.03 -4.64 -3.83
CA ALA A 48 -0.39 -6.04 -3.63
C ALA A 48 0.09 -6.57 -2.27
N ALA A 49 1.33 -6.32 -1.89
CA ALA A 49 1.86 -6.70 -0.57
C ALA A 49 1.12 -5.98 0.59
N SER A 50 0.74 -4.73 0.39
CA SER A 50 0.03 -3.92 1.40
C SER A 50 -1.41 -4.40 1.62
N VAL A 51 -2.13 -4.75 0.57
CA VAL A 51 -3.49 -5.35 0.65
C VAL A 51 -3.47 -6.65 1.45
N HIS A 52 -2.43 -7.47 1.28
CA HIS A 52 -2.32 -8.77 1.94
C HIS A 52 -1.60 -8.72 3.30
N GLY A 53 -1.09 -7.55 3.68
CA GLY A 53 -0.42 -7.35 4.97
C GLY A 53 0.93 -8.03 5.12
N ASP A 54 1.60 -8.35 4.00
CA ASP A 54 2.95 -8.93 4.02
C ASP A 54 3.99 -7.82 4.26
N ALA A 55 4.19 -7.51 5.53
CA ALA A 55 5.09 -6.44 5.97
C ALA A 55 6.56 -6.68 5.54
N ASP A 56 7.01 -7.93 5.46
CA ASP A 56 8.35 -8.26 5.01
C ASP A 56 8.53 -7.98 3.53
N SER A 57 7.55 -8.34 2.69
CA SER A 57 7.55 -7.97 1.27
C SER A 57 7.44 -6.45 1.07
N VAL A 58 6.62 -5.76 1.86
CA VAL A 58 6.53 -4.30 1.86
C VAL A 58 7.90 -3.67 2.13
N ARG A 59 8.58 -4.11 3.20
CA ARG A 59 9.92 -3.61 3.55
C ARG A 59 10.94 -3.82 2.44
N VAL A 60 11.00 -5.02 1.85
CA VAL A 60 11.96 -5.36 0.79
C VAL A 60 11.70 -4.56 -0.48
N LEU A 61 10.43 -4.38 -0.86
CA LEU A 61 10.06 -3.57 -2.03
C LEU A 61 10.43 -2.10 -1.84
N LEU A 62 10.17 -1.53 -0.67
CA LEU A 62 10.54 -0.15 -0.33
C LEU A 62 12.06 0.02 -0.31
N ALA A 63 12.80 -0.92 0.29
CA ALA A 63 14.26 -0.90 0.29
C ALA A 63 14.86 -1.01 -1.12
N ALA A 64 14.16 -1.68 -2.05
CA ALA A 64 14.54 -1.77 -3.46
C ALA A 64 14.17 -0.52 -4.28
N GLY A 65 13.51 0.46 -3.70
CA GLY A 65 13.18 1.74 -4.33
C GLY A 65 11.74 1.86 -4.85
N ALA A 66 10.82 0.98 -4.43
CA ALA A 66 9.40 1.18 -4.73
C ALA A 66 8.92 2.50 -4.12
N PRO A 67 8.26 3.39 -4.88
CA PRO A 67 7.73 4.64 -4.34
C PRO A 67 6.59 4.35 -3.36
N PRO A 68 6.66 4.86 -2.10
CA PRO A 68 5.69 4.50 -1.06
C PRO A 68 4.29 5.06 -1.30
N ASP A 69 4.17 6.15 -2.05
CA ASP A 69 2.92 6.89 -2.25
C ASP A 69 2.30 6.72 -3.65
N ALA A 70 2.87 5.87 -4.49
CA ALA A 70 2.33 5.65 -5.84
C ALA A 70 0.97 4.95 -5.80
N GLU A 71 -0.02 5.55 -6.46
CA GLU A 71 -1.32 4.93 -6.66
C GLU A 71 -1.21 3.71 -7.60
N SER A 72 -1.96 2.67 -7.29
CA SER A 72 -2.02 1.41 -8.02
C SER A 72 -3.26 1.34 -8.93
N GLY A 73 -3.28 0.38 -9.87
CA GLY A 73 -4.43 0.16 -10.75
C GLY A 73 -4.76 1.36 -11.64
N HIS A 74 -3.74 2.07 -12.14
CA HIS A 74 -3.92 3.32 -12.89
C HIS A 74 -4.70 4.38 -12.09
N GLY A 75 -4.57 4.38 -10.76
CA GLY A 75 -5.29 5.27 -9.84
C GLY A 75 -6.63 4.72 -9.33
N ALA A 76 -7.08 3.57 -9.82
CA ALA A 76 -8.37 2.98 -9.41
C ALA A 76 -8.31 2.13 -8.13
N GLU A 77 -7.13 1.66 -7.74
CA GLU A 77 -6.94 0.83 -6.55
C GLU A 77 -6.55 1.63 -5.30
N GLY A 78 -5.94 2.80 -5.48
CA GLY A 78 -5.49 3.67 -4.39
C GLY A 78 -4.03 3.49 -4.00
N THR A 79 -3.67 3.99 -2.82
CA THR A 79 -2.29 3.98 -2.32
C THR A 79 -2.00 2.76 -1.44
N PRO A 80 -0.73 2.34 -1.33
CA PRO A 80 -0.35 1.24 -0.43
C PRO A 80 -0.76 1.46 1.03
N LEU A 81 -0.60 2.69 1.53
CA LEU A 81 -0.95 3.01 2.93
C LEU A 81 -2.45 2.98 3.18
N CYS A 82 -3.27 3.46 2.24
CA CYS A 82 -4.73 3.33 2.31
C CYS A 82 -5.17 1.87 2.30
N ALA A 83 -4.58 1.04 1.45
CA ALA A 83 -4.86 -0.39 1.40
C ALA A 83 -4.52 -1.10 2.73
N ALA A 84 -3.33 -0.88 3.26
CA ALA A 84 -2.91 -1.47 4.54
C ALA A 84 -3.81 -0.98 5.70
N ALA A 85 -4.20 0.29 5.70
CA ALA A 85 -5.08 0.87 6.71
C ALA A 85 -6.51 0.32 6.63
N CYS A 86 -7.05 0.18 5.44
CA CYS A 86 -8.39 -0.36 5.20
C CYS A 86 -8.56 -1.79 5.76
N TRP A 87 -7.52 -2.60 5.64
CA TRP A 87 -7.52 -3.98 6.12
C TRP A 87 -6.94 -4.16 7.53
N GLY A 88 -6.48 -3.09 8.16
CA GLY A 88 -5.93 -3.12 9.53
C GLY A 88 -4.57 -3.80 9.65
N HIS A 89 -3.77 -3.77 8.60
CA HIS A 89 -2.44 -4.38 8.58
C HIS A 89 -1.39 -3.48 9.26
N ALA A 90 -1.39 -3.44 10.58
CA ALA A 90 -0.55 -2.55 11.38
C ALA A 90 0.96 -2.69 11.09
N ALA A 91 1.46 -3.90 10.89
CA ALA A 91 2.88 -4.11 10.58
C ALA A 91 3.26 -3.52 9.20
N ALA A 92 2.40 -3.67 8.20
CA ALA A 92 2.61 -3.05 6.88
C ALA A 92 2.53 -1.52 6.95
N VAL A 93 1.61 -0.99 7.74
CA VAL A 93 1.51 0.46 8.00
C VAL A 93 2.80 0.99 8.62
N ARG A 94 3.38 0.30 9.62
CA ARG A 94 4.67 0.69 10.22
C ARG A 94 5.79 0.75 9.19
N GLU A 95 5.90 -0.25 8.33
CA GLU A 95 6.94 -0.29 7.29
C GLU A 95 6.77 0.84 6.26
N LEU A 96 5.55 1.09 5.81
CA LEU A 96 5.25 2.18 4.89
C LEU A 96 5.60 3.55 5.48
N LEU A 97 5.18 3.81 6.72
CA LEU A 97 5.50 5.07 7.42
C LEU A 97 7.01 5.21 7.67
N ALA A 98 7.70 4.14 8.05
CA ALA A 98 9.15 4.16 8.26
C ALA A 98 9.94 4.49 6.99
N HIS A 99 9.38 4.22 5.82
CA HIS A 99 9.99 4.51 4.51
C HIS A 99 9.41 5.78 3.84
N GLY A 100 8.74 6.62 4.59
CA GLY A 100 8.33 7.95 4.16
C GLY A 100 6.98 8.03 3.45
N ALA A 101 6.10 7.03 3.58
CA ALA A 101 4.73 7.17 3.12
C ALA A 101 4.04 8.36 3.81
N ASP A 102 3.33 9.17 3.04
CA ASP A 102 2.59 10.32 3.55
C ASP A 102 1.32 9.85 4.28
N PRO A 103 1.23 10.04 5.61
CA PRO A 103 0.08 9.57 6.39
C PRO A 103 -1.22 10.32 6.09
N GLN A 104 -1.15 11.44 5.37
CA GLN A 104 -2.31 12.28 5.04
C GLN A 104 -2.69 12.23 3.56
N LEU A 105 -1.98 11.46 2.74
CA LEU A 105 -2.22 11.37 1.30
C LEU A 105 -3.58 10.72 1.02
N ARG A 106 -4.43 11.44 0.32
CA ARG A 106 -5.76 10.97 -0.10
C ARG A 106 -5.66 10.24 -1.44
N GLU A 107 -6.44 9.19 -1.58
CA GLU A 107 -6.63 8.46 -2.84
C GLU A 107 -7.29 9.30 -3.93
N ASP A 108 -7.51 8.72 -5.10
CA ASP A 108 -8.20 9.33 -6.24
C ASP A 108 -7.63 10.73 -6.55
N HIS A 109 -6.30 10.81 -6.69
CA HIS A 109 -5.60 12.07 -6.96
C HIS A 109 -5.91 13.18 -5.95
N GLY A 110 -6.11 12.82 -4.67
CA GLY A 110 -6.36 13.76 -3.58
C GLY A 110 -7.84 14.07 -3.32
N THR A 111 -8.76 13.38 -3.98
CA THR A 111 -10.22 13.59 -3.79
C THR A 111 -10.90 12.52 -2.96
N GLY A 112 -10.25 11.35 -2.81
CA GLY A 112 -10.75 10.22 -2.05
C GLY A 112 -10.50 10.31 -0.54
N LEU A 113 -10.43 9.15 0.12
CA LEU A 113 -10.17 9.04 1.54
C LEU A 113 -8.67 8.99 1.84
N ALA A 114 -8.29 9.44 3.02
CA ALA A 114 -6.94 9.28 3.57
C ALA A 114 -6.82 7.97 4.37
N PRO A 115 -5.59 7.49 4.66
CA PRO A 115 -5.40 6.25 5.40
C PRO A 115 -6.14 6.16 6.73
N LEU A 116 -6.16 7.26 7.50
CA LEU A 116 -6.85 7.28 8.80
C LEU A 116 -8.37 7.13 8.64
N ASP A 117 -8.96 7.68 7.58
CA ASP A 117 -10.41 7.52 7.33
C ASP A 117 -10.77 6.05 7.11
N TRP A 118 -9.92 5.31 6.39
CA TRP A 118 -10.08 3.88 6.18
C TRP A 118 -9.94 3.07 7.47
N ALA A 119 -8.93 3.39 8.29
CA ALA A 119 -8.74 2.71 9.58
C ALA A 119 -9.91 2.96 10.54
N LEU A 120 -10.51 4.16 10.52
CA LEU A 120 -11.66 4.51 11.34
C LEU A 120 -12.98 3.93 10.82
N ALA A 121 -13.09 3.69 9.52
CA ALA A 121 -14.26 3.03 8.92
C ALA A 121 -14.32 1.54 9.27
N GLY A 122 -13.18 0.92 9.56
CA GLY A 122 -13.07 -0.46 10.03
C GLY A 122 -12.74 -0.54 11.53
N PRO A 123 -12.78 -1.75 12.12
CA PRO A 123 -12.42 -1.95 13.52
C PRO A 123 -10.89 -2.08 13.69
N HIS A 124 -10.15 -1.04 13.32
CA HIS A 124 -8.68 -1.06 13.26
C HIS A 124 -8.02 -0.02 14.20
N PRO A 125 -8.21 -0.12 15.54
CA PRO A 125 -7.73 0.90 16.48
C PRO A 125 -6.21 1.01 16.53
N GLU A 126 -5.47 -0.09 16.38
CA GLU A 126 -4.01 -0.08 16.37
C GLU A 126 -3.48 0.68 15.14
N THR A 127 -4.05 0.40 13.99
CA THR A 127 -3.69 1.09 12.74
C THR A 127 -4.03 2.58 12.81
N ALA A 128 -5.20 2.93 13.35
CA ALA A 128 -5.59 4.32 13.57
C ALA A 128 -4.62 5.04 14.53
N ALA A 129 -4.19 4.37 15.61
CA ALA A 129 -3.22 4.93 16.55
C ALA A 129 -1.85 5.18 15.90
N LEU A 130 -1.37 4.26 15.07
CA LEU A 130 -0.11 4.42 14.33
C LEU A 130 -0.18 5.62 13.37
N LEU A 131 -1.27 5.76 12.64
CA LEU A 131 -1.46 6.87 11.71
C LEU A 131 -1.53 8.22 12.44
N ARG A 132 -2.26 8.30 13.56
CA ARG A 132 -2.30 9.51 14.40
C ARG A 132 -0.94 9.86 14.98
N ALA A 133 -0.18 8.87 15.43
CA ALA A 133 1.19 9.09 15.91
C ALA A 133 2.12 9.62 14.81
N ALA A 134 1.84 9.33 13.55
CA ALA A 134 2.53 9.86 12.38
C ALA A 134 2.00 11.25 11.93
N GLY A 135 1.01 11.81 12.63
CA GLY A 135 0.46 13.14 12.34
C GLY A 135 -0.81 13.15 11.50
N ALA A 136 -1.40 11.98 11.19
CA ALA A 136 -2.65 11.92 10.43
C ALA A 136 -3.82 12.52 11.22
N VAL A 137 -4.66 13.27 10.51
CA VAL A 137 -5.94 13.79 11.03
C VAL A 137 -7.07 13.29 10.13
N PRO A 138 -8.28 13.03 10.67
CA PRO A 138 -9.42 12.61 9.86
C PRO A 138 -9.76 13.68 8.81
N THR A 139 -10.04 13.26 7.59
CA THR A 139 -10.49 14.17 6.52
C THR A 139 -12.00 14.37 6.54
N ARG A 140 -12.73 13.43 7.16
CA ARG A 140 -14.17 13.56 7.43
C ARG A 140 -14.36 13.93 8.89
N ALA A 141 -15.21 14.90 9.16
CA ALA A 141 -15.68 15.15 10.51
C ALA A 141 -16.30 13.86 11.07
N PRO A 142 -16.07 13.52 12.36
CA PRO A 142 -16.80 12.43 12.99
C PRO A 142 -18.31 12.70 12.76
N ALA A 143 -19.04 11.65 12.37
CA ALA A 143 -20.49 11.77 12.22
C ALA A 143 -21.06 12.34 13.54
N ASP A 144 -21.72 13.49 13.46
CA ASP A 144 -22.36 14.09 14.63
C ASP A 144 -23.41 13.08 15.13
N PRO A 145 -23.30 12.58 16.38
CA PRO A 145 -24.31 11.67 16.92
C PRO A 145 -25.74 12.26 16.91
N ALA A 146 -25.86 13.57 16.82
CA ALA A 146 -27.15 14.26 16.65
C ALA A 146 -27.74 14.13 15.26
N SER A 147 -26.95 13.80 14.23
CA SER A 147 -27.44 13.60 12.85
C SER A 147 -27.82 12.15 12.52
N ALA A 148 -27.69 11.23 13.47
CA ALA A 148 -28.08 9.83 13.35
C ALA A 148 -29.54 9.55 13.77
N LEU A 149 -30.32 10.59 14.06
CA LEU A 149 -31.74 10.52 14.40
C LEU A 149 -32.63 10.86 13.21
#